data_9cdfcf35c75a765ec42262c7d8e5453c
#
_entry.id   9cdfcf35c75a765ec42262c7d8e5453c
#
_cell.length_a   1.000
_cell.length_b   1.000
_cell.length_c   1.000
_cell.angle_alpha   90.00
_cell.angle_beta   90.00
_cell.angle_gamma   90.00
#
_symmetry.space_group_name_H-M   'P 1'
#
loop_
_entity.id
_entity.type
_entity.pdbx_description
1 polymer ?
#
loop_
_entity_poly.entity_id
_entity_poly.type
_entity_poly.pdbx_seq_one_letter_code
_entity_poly.pdbx_strand_id
1 'polypeptide(L)'
;MKTVLVVEDSRTDQRLIMALLQQVGLNVVCVNSAESALSWLAENPQPDLIVLDIVMPGLNGFDLCRQLRSDPEFENTSIIFCSSKDQEFDQFWALRQGGNAYITKPFAPLDLVKTVCSYLS
;
A
#
# COMPACT_ATOMS: atom_id res chain seq x y z
N MET A 1 13.74 12.58 -2.57
CA MET A 1 13.47 11.27 -1.96
C MET A 1 12.00 10.94 -2.14
N LYS A 2 11.72 9.77 -2.65
CA LYS A 2 10.34 9.32 -2.84
C LYS A 2 9.73 8.88 -1.50
N THR A 3 8.44 9.14 -1.33
CA THR A 3 7.69 8.79 -0.12
C THR A 3 6.70 7.69 -0.40
N VAL A 4 6.71 6.67 0.45
CA VAL A 4 5.77 5.55 0.41
C VAL A 4 4.94 5.56 1.69
N LEU A 5 3.61 5.55 1.53
CA LEU A 5 2.68 5.39 2.65
C LEU A 5 2.35 3.91 2.76
N VAL A 6 2.58 3.33 3.94
CA VAL A 6 2.27 1.93 4.23
C VAL A 6 1.04 1.89 5.14
N VAL A 7 -0.02 1.25 4.68
CA VAL A 7 -1.26 1.08 5.44
C VAL A 7 -1.37 -0.37 5.87
N GLU A 8 -1.07 -0.65 7.13
CA GLU A 8 -0.89 -2.00 7.64
C GLU A 8 -1.17 -2.01 9.15
N ASP A 9 -2.08 -2.85 9.63
CA ASP A 9 -2.41 -2.91 11.06
C ASP A 9 -1.48 -3.82 11.87
N SER A 10 -0.77 -4.74 11.25
CA SER A 10 0.21 -5.60 11.92
C SER A 10 1.52 -4.84 12.16
N ARG A 11 1.91 -4.69 13.43
CA ARG A 11 3.16 -4.00 13.77
C ARG A 11 4.38 -4.72 13.23
N THR A 12 4.35 -6.05 13.24
CA THR A 12 5.45 -6.87 12.70
C THR A 12 5.62 -6.62 11.21
N ASP A 13 4.51 -6.63 10.46
CA ASP A 13 4.56 -6.39 9.02
C ASP A 13 4.94 -4.94 8.70
N GLN A 14 4.46 -3.97 9.48
CA GLN A 14 4.88 -2.57 9.34
C GLN A 14 6.40 -2.44 9.44
N ARG A 15 6.97 -3.03 10.48
CA ARG A 15 8.41 -2.95 10.73
C ARG A 15 9.22 -3.59 9.60
N LEU A 16 8.76 -4.75 9.14
CA LEU A 16 9.44 -5.45 8.05
C LEU A 16 9.41 -4.63 6.76
N ILE A 17 8.24 -4.18 6.37
CA ILE A 17 8.08 -3.42 5.13
C ILE A 17 8.87 -2.11 5.22
N MET A 18 8.75 -1.40 6.35
CA MET A 18 9.47 -0.15 6.57
C MET A 18 10.98 -0.35 6.45
N ALA A 19 11.52 -1.37 7.12
CA ALA A 19 12.96 -1.63 7.10
C ALA A 19 13.46 -1.93 5.68
N LEU A 20 12.72 -2.75 4.93
CA LEU A 20 13.11 -3.10 3.57
C LEU A 20 13.10 -1.90 2.63
N LEU A 21 12.09 -1.06 2.72
CA LEU A 21 11.96 0.10 1.84
C LEU A 21 12.93 1.22 2.23
N GLN A 22 13.17 1.43 3.51
CA GLN A 22 14.16 2.40 3.97
C GLN A 22 15.57 2.03 3.51
N GLN A 23 15.88 0.73 3.45
CA GLN A 23 17.18 0.25 3.00
C GLN A 23 17.51 0.68 1.57
N VAL A 24 16.52 0.88 0.74
CA VAL A 24 16.72 1.33 -0.65
C VAL A 24 16.50 2.84 -0.82
N GLY A 25 16.54 3.59 0.28
CA GLY A 25 16.54 5.04 0.24
C GLY A 25 15.18 5.70 0.16
N LEU A 26 14.10 4.98 0.45
CA LEU A 26 12.75 5.54 0.43
C LEU A 26 12.39 6.15 1.78
N ASN A 27 11.59 7.22 1.74
CA ASN A 27 10.97 7.77 2.93
C ASN A 27 9.66 7.00 3.16
N VAL A 28 9.50 6.41 4.35
CA VAL A 28 8.37 5.53 4.63
C VAL A 28 7.56 6.07 5.80
N VAL A 29 6.26 6.20 5.59
CA VAL A 29 5.30 6.56 6.64
C VAL A 29 4.36 5.38 6.81
N CYS A 30 4.17 4.91 8.05
CA CYS A 30 3.25 3.82 8.35
C CYS A 30 2.04 4.34 9.12
N VAL A 31 0.87 3.89 8.70
CA VAL A 31 -0.39 4.08 9.45
C VAL A 31 -1.04 2.72 9.63
N ASN A 32 -1.91 2.60 10.62
CA ASN A 32 -2.42 1.29 11.05
C ASN A 32 -3.87 1.01 10.66
N SER A 33 -4.49 1.89 9.88
CA SER A 33 -5.88 1.70 9.45
C SER A 33 -6.17 2.53 8.20
N ALA A 34 -7.25 2.20 7.51
CA ALA A 34 -7.70 2.98 6.37
C ALA A 34 -8.12 4.39 6.81
N GLU A 35 -8.77 4.50 7.96
CA GLU A 35 -9.18 5.78 8.52
C GLU A 35 -7.98 6.67 8.82
N SER A 36 -6.92 6.11 9.42
CA SER A 36 -5.68 6.84 9.67
C SER A 36 -5.00 7.25 8.37
N ALA A 37 -5.07 6.41 7.34
CA ALA A 37 -4.54 6.75 6.02
C ALA A 37 -5.25 7.96 5.43
N LEU A 38 -6.57 7.98 5.48
CA LEU A 38 -7.36 9.10 4.99
C LEU A 38 -7.04 10.40 5.72
N SER A 39 -6.89 10.32 7.04
CA SER A 39 -6.51 11.49 7.85
C SER A 39 -5.12 12.00 7.47
N TRP A 40 -4.17 11.09 7.32
CA TRP A 40 -2.80 11.47 6.94
C TRP A 40 -2.77 12.10 5.54
N LEU A 41 -3.50 11.52 4.58
CA LEU A 41 -3.55 12.03 3.22
C LEU A 41 -4.20 13.42 3.13
N ALA A 42 -5.14 13.73 4.03
CA ALA A 42 -5.79 15.03 4.06
C ALA A 42 -4.85 16.14 4.56
N GLU A 43 -3.83 15.80 5.34
CA GLU A 43 -2.97 16.77 6.03
C GLU A 43 -1.54 16.84 5.47
N ASN A 44 -1.19 15.97 4.55
CA ASN A 44 0.18 15.87 4.05
C ASN A 44 0.21 15.90 2.53
N PRO A 45 1.38 16.23 1.92
CA PRO A 45 1.54 16.07 0.48
C PRO A 45 1.32 14.63 0.07
N GLN A 46 0.89 14.43 -1.17
CA GLN A 46 0.64 13.09 -1.69
C GLN A 46 1.90 12.24 -1.64
N PRO A 47 1.78 10.97 -1.18
CA PRO A 47 2.89 10.04 -1.32
C PRO A 47 3.07 9.65 -2.80
N ASP A 48 4.24 9.16 -3.13
CA ASP A 48 4.51 8.68 -4.49
C ASP A 48 3.89 7.30 -4.74
N LEU A 49 3.67 6.55 -3.67
CA LEU A 49 3.14 5.19 -3.75
C LEU A 49 2.50 4.80 -2.41
N ILE A 50 1.48 3.96 -2.48
CA ILE A 50 0.81 3.43 -1.28
C ILE A 50 0.92 1.91 -1.30
N VAL A 51 1.43 1.33 -0.21
CA VAL A 51 1.38 -0.11 0.05
C VAL A 51 0.22 -0.35 1.00
N LEU A 52 -0.68 -1.25 0.66
CA LEU A 52 -1.98 -1.35 1.31
C LEU A 52 -2.35 -2.79 1.59
N ASP A 53 -2.59 -3.13 2.87
CA ASP A 53 -3.17 -4.42 3.21
C ASP A 53 -4.69 -4.39 2.99
N ILE A 54 -5.28 -5.56 2.87
CA ILE A 54 -6.72 -5.71 2.64
C ILE A 54 -7.46 -5.85 3.96
N VAL A 55 -7.01 -6.78 4.82
CA VAL A 55 -7.72 -7.13 6.05
C VAL A 55 -7.29 -6.21 7.18
N MET A 56 -8.17 -5.30 7.55
CA MET A 56 -7.95 -4.33 8.63
C MET A 56 -9.28 -4.08 9.34
N PRO A 57 -9.27 -3.74 10.64
CA PRO A 57 -10.50 -3.35 11.32
C PRO A 57 -11.09 -2.09 10.68
N GLY A 58 -12.41 -2.02 10.60
CA GLY A 58 -13.09 -0.89 9.96
C GLY A 58 -13.09 -1.01 8.45
N LEU A 59 -12.77 0.08 7.73
CA LEU A 59 -12.63 0.05 6.29
C LEU A 59 -11.51 -0.89 5.88
N ASN A 60 -11.79 -1.78 4.92
CA ASN A 60 -10.75 -2.66 4.40
C ASN A 60 -9.96 -1.99 3.28
N GLY A 61 -8.90 -2.68 2.81
CA GLY A 61 -8.03 -2.11 1.78
C GLY A 61 -8.71 -1.92 0.43
N PHE A 62 -9.64 -2.79 0.07
CA PHE A 62 -10.41 -2.62 -1.18
C PHE A 62 -11.23 -1.34 -1.14
N ASP A 63 -11.91 -1.09 -0.01
CA ASP A 63 -12.73 0.10 0.16
C ASP A 63 -11.88 1.37 0.09
N LEU A 64 -10.72 1.36 0.76
CA LEU A 64 -9.81 2.50 0.73
C LEU A 64 -9.33 2.77 -0.70
N CYS A 65 -8.90 1.74 -1.42
CA CYS A 65 -8.44 1.88 -2.80
C CYS A 65 -9.52 2.48 -3.69
N ARG A 66 -10.74 1.95 -3.61
CA ARG A 66 -11.86 2.46 -4.39
C ARG A 66 -12.16 3.92 -4.08
N GLN A 67 -12.11 4.28 -2.80
CA GLN A 67 -12.34 5.66 -2.36
C GLN A 67 -11.26 6.60 -2.91
N LEU A 68 -9.99 6.18 -2.86
CA LEU A 68 -8.89 6.97 -3.41
C LEU A 68 -9.03 7.14 -4.92
N ARG A 69 -9.42 6.09 -5.63
CA ARG A 69 -9.56 6.15 -7.09
C ARG A 69 -10.74 7.03 -7.53
N SER A 70 -11.69 7.30 -6.64
CA SER A 70 -12.78 8.22 -6.93
C SER A 70 -12.36 9.69 -6.79
N ASP A 71 -11.18 9.95 -6.24
CA ASP A 71 -10.62 11.28 -6.06
C ASP A 71 -9.58 11.56 -7.15
N PRO A 72 -9.80 12.57 -8.02
CA PRO A 72 -8.84 12.87 -9.11
C PRO A 72 -7.42 13.13 -8.61
N GLU A 73 -7.26 13.58 -7.38
CA GLU A 73 -5.95 13.84 -6.79
C GLU A 73 -5.08 12.59 -6.72
N PHE A 74 -5.70 11.40 -6.58
CA PHE A 74 -4.98 10.13 -6.45
C PHE A 74 -5.04 9.28 -7.72
N GLU A 75 -5.46 9.86 -8.84
CA GLU A 75 -5.60 9.13 -10.10
C GLU A 75 -4.29 8.45 -10.53
N ASN A 76 -3.17 9.12 -10.34
CA ASN A 76 -1.86 8.63 -10.78
C ASN A 76 -1.00 8.05 -9.65
N THR A 77 -1.51 8.01 -8.42
CA THR A 77 -0.77 7.43 -7.31
C THR A 77 -0.78 5.91 -7.44
N SER A 78 0.40 5.29 -7.43
CA SER A 78 0.49 3.83 -7.50
C SER A 78 0.03 3.21 -6.18
N ILE A 79 -0.81 2.19 -6.27
CA ILE A 79 -1.29 1.43 -5.10
C ILE A 79 -0.91 -0.02 -5.29
N ILE A 80 -0.14 -0.56 -4.34
CA ILE A 80 0.30 -1.95 -4.34
C ILE A 80 -0.34 -2.63 -3.13
N PHE A 81 -1.16 -3.64 -3.38
CA PHE A 81 -1.71 -4.45 -2.30
C PHE A 81 -0.67 -5.43 -1.78
N CYS A 82 -0.63 -5.60 -0.47
CA CYS A 82 0.27 -6.55 0.20
C CYS A 82 -0.53 -7.26 1.28
N SER A 83 -0.93 -8.51 1.04
CA SER A 83 -1.89 -9.19 1.89
C SER A 83 -1.65 -10.71 1.93
N SER A 84 -2.10 -11.33 3.03
CA SER A 84 -2.10 -12.79 3.15
C SER A 84 -3.23 -13.47 2.38
N LYS A 85 -4.17 -12.72 1.82
CA LYS A 85 -5.17 -13.29 0.92
C LYS A 85 -4.50 -13.69 -0.37
N ASP A 86 -4.52 -14.98 -0.70
CA ASP A 86 -3.71 -15.53 -1.79
C ASP A 86 -4.52 -16.17 -2.92
N GLN A 87 -5.85 -16.04 -2.89
CA GLN A 87 -6.70 -16.58 -3.94
C GLN A 87 -6.60 -15.73 -5.21
N GLU A 88 -6.74 -16.37 -6.37
CA GLU A 88 -6.80 -15.64 -7.64
C GLU A 88 -7.88 -14.56 -7.62
N PHE A 89 -9.02 -14.86 -7.03
CA PHE A 89 -10.10 -13.91 -6.88
C PHE A 89 -9.67 -12.64 -6.15
N ASP A 90 -8.88 -12.78 -5.09
CA ASP A 90 -8.41 -11.63 -4.31
C ASP A 90 -7.55 -10.70 -5.16
N GLN A 91 -6.63 -11.26 -5.94
CA GLN A 91 -5.77 -10.49 -6.82
C GLN A 91 -6.56 -9.82 -7.93
N PHE A 92 -7.47 -10.55 -8.55
CA PHE A 92 -8.35 -10.03 -9.60
C PHE A 92 -9.17 -8.86 -9.06
N TRP A 93 -9.77 -9.03 -7.88
CA TRP A 93 -10.63 -8.01 -7.28
C TRP A 93 -9.83 -6.76 -6.89
N ALA A 94 -8.60 -6.93 -6.38
CA ALA A 94 -7.71 -5.82 -6.04
C ALA A 94 -7.44 -4.93 -7.26
N LEU A 95 -7.11 -5.56 -8.39
CA LEU A 95 -6.87 -4.82 -9.63
C LEU A 95 -8.15 -4.11 -10.12
N ARG A 96 -9.30 -4.74 -9.94
CA ARG A 96 -10.58 -4.15 -10.31
C ARG A 96 -10.93 -2.93 -9.44
N GLN A 97 -10.46 -2.89 -8.21
CA GLN A 97 -10.64 -1.72 -7.35
C GLN A 97 -9.68 -0.58 -7.69
N GLY A 98 -8.72 -0.81 -8.57
CA GLY A 98 -7.78 0.22 -9.01
C GLY A 98 -6.35 0.03 -8.51
N GLY A 99 -6.04 -1.13 -7.93
CA GLY A 99 -4.66 -1.47 -7.54
C GLY A 99 -3.78 -1.67 -8.77
N ASN A 100 -2.51 -1.31 -8.64
CA ASN A 100 -1.52 -1.49 -9.71
C ASN A 100 -0.83 -2.84 -9.66
N ALA A 101 -0.63 -3.38 -8.46
CA ALA A 101 0.05 -4.66 -8.26
C ALA A 101 -0.42 -5.32 -6.98
N TYR A 102 -0.05 -6.58 -6.80
CA TYR A 102 -0.42 -7.39 -5.65
C TYR A 102 0.76 -8.23 -5.19
N ILE A 103 1.06 -8.19 -3.91
CA ILE A 103 2.09 -8.99 -3.28
C ILE A 103 1.44 -9.85 -2.21
N THR A 104 1.63 -11.17 -2.28
CA THR A 104 1.08 -12.11 -1.31
C THR A 104 2.05 -12.31 -0.16
N LYS A 105 1.56 -12.24 1.06
CA LYS A 105 2.34 -12.57 2.26
C LYS A 105 2.28 -14.08 2.54
N PRO A 106 3.34 -14.70 3.00
CA PRO A 106 4.69 -14.12 3.17
C PRO A 106 5.36 -13.89 1.81
N PHE A 107 6.11 -12.80 1.70
CA PHE A 107 6.79 -12.45 0.45
C PHE A 107 8.31 -12.56 0.61
N ALA A 108 8.99 -12.78 -0.50
CA ALA A 108 10.45 -12.63 -0.52
C ALA A 108 10.78 -11.14 -0.44
N PRO A 109 11.72 -10.72 0.42
CA PRO A 109 12.06 -9.30 0.56
C PRO A 109 12.37 -8.62 -0.77
N LEU A 110 13.07 -9.31 -1.66
CA LEU A 110 13.42 -8.77 -2.96
C LEU A 110 12.20 -8.51 -3.84
N ASP A 111 11.18 -9.34 -3.73
CA ASP A 111 9.94 -9.17 -4.51
C ASP A 111 9.21 -7.88 -4.12
N LEU A 112 9.14 -7.60 -2.83
CA LEU A 112 8.55 -6.34 -2.35
C LEU A 112 9.33 -5.14 -2.88
N VAL A 113 10.63 -5.15 -2.71
CA VAL A 113 11.50 -4.03 -3.11
C VAL A 113 11.42 -3.81 -4.62
N LYS A 114 11.53 -4.86 -5.41
CA LYS A 114 11.47 -4.76 -6.87
C LYS A 114 10.13 -4.22 -7.34
N THR A 115 9.04 -4.73 -6.78
CA THR A 115 7.70 -4.29 -7.17
C THR A 115 7.49 -2.83 -6.84
N VAL A 116 7.83 -2.41 -5.62
CA VAL A 116 7.69 -1.02 -5.20
C VAL A 116 8.54 -0.10 -6.09
N CYS A 117 9.80 -0.44 -6.28
CA CYS A 117 10.71 0.40 -7.07
C CYS A 117 10.27 0.51 -8.54
N SER A 118 9.68 -0.55 -9.10
CA SER A 118 9.23 -0.53 -10.49
C SER A 118 8.09 0.48 -10.72
N TYR A 119 7.34 0.81 -9.69
CA TYR A 119 6.25 1.78 -9.80
C TYR A 119 6.64 3.19 -9.35
N LEU A 120 7.89 3.40 -8.96
CA LEU A 120 8.40 4.71 -8.53
C LEU A 120 9.27 5.41 -9.57
N SER A 121 9.60 4.73 -10.64
CA SER A 121 10.46 5.30 -11.69
C SER A 121 9.72 6.13 -12.72
#